data_844b225e9f6562d25b469792790c4912
#
_entry.id   844b225e9f6562d25b469792790c4912
#
_cell.length_a   1.000
_cell.length_b   1.000
_cell.length_c   1.000
_cell.angle_alpha   90.00
_cell.angle_beta   90.00
_cell.angle_gamma   90.00
#
_symmetry.space_group_name_H-M   'P 1'
#
loop_
_entity.id
_entity.type
_entity.pdbx_description
1 polymer ?
#
loop_
_entity_poly.entity_id
_entity_poly.type
_entity_poly.pdbx_seq_one_letter_code
_entity_poly.pdbx_strand_id
1 'polypeptide(L)'
;MNYDYLISSHNKVFLRDSFIYKFFKSTPKYNREKNFYLATKDMFDFIPKLYYFSDKRRLLIIENVGKRIKKQEFIEQQNYIKSLHDEIVKKSGYYHRDLYYKNICKNSQNKYFIIDFESSSKENKNIHKRSKEFYIS
;
A
#
# COMPACT_ATOMS: atom_id res chain seq x y z
N MET A 1 4.96 -22.77 12.84
CA MET A 1 4.86 -21.45 12.21
C MET A 1 3.78 -21.49 11.16
N ASN A 2 2.71 -20.76 11.40
CA ASN A 2 1.61 -20.73 10.45
C ASN A 2 1.73 -19.47 9.60
N TYR A 3 1.96 -19.67 8.32
CA TYR A 3 1.90 -18.61 7.32
C TYR A 3 0.60 -18.74 6.55
N ASP A 4 -0.23 -17.72 6.60
CA ASP A 4 -1.42 -17.66 5.77
C ASP A 4 -1.06 -17.04 4.44
N TYR A 5 -1.29 -17.80 3.36
CA TYR A 5 -1.03 -17.30 2.01
C TYR A 5 -2.17 -16.38 1.58
N LEU A 6 -1.82 -15.15 1.25
CA LEU A 6 -2.76 -14.18 0.67
C LEU A 6 -2.66 -14.20 -0.85
N ILE A 7 -3.81 -14.26 -1.51
CA ILE A 7 -3.86 -14.24 -2.97
C ILE A 7 -3.49 -12.84 -3.45
N SER A 8 -2.38 -12.77 -4.19
CA SER A 8 -1.97 -11.57 -4.92
C SER A 8 -1.67 -11.98 -6.35
N SER A 9 -2.13 -11.18 -7.33
CA SER A 9 -1.94 -11.49 -8.75
C SER A 9 -0.47 -11.52 -9.16
N HIS A 10 0.42 -10.82 -8.46
CA HIS A 10 1.81 -10.63 -8.89
C HIS A 10 2.86 -11.00 -7.86
N ASN A 11 2.51 -11.19 -6.61
CA ASN A 11 3.44 -11.40 -5.53
C ASN A 11 3.04 -12.57 -4.66
N LYS A 12 4.01 -13.17 -3.96
CA LYS A 12 3.72 -14.13 -2.90
C LYS A 12 3.66 -13.36 -1.59
N VAL A 13 2.53 -13.44 -0.91
CA VAL A 13 2.27 -12.70 0.33
C VAL A 13 1.89 -13.67 1.42
N PHE A 14 2.59 -13.59 2.56
CA PHE A 14 2.36 -14.44 3.73
C PHE A 14 2.08 -13.59 4.95
N LEU A 15 1.08 -13.99 5.73
CA LEU A 15 0.78 -13.40 7.03
C LEU A 15 1.45 -14.22 8.13
N ARG A 16 2.05 -13.54 9.09
CA ARG A 16 2.55 -14.15 10.31
C ARG A 16 2.43 -13.13 11.44
N ASP A 17 1.49 -13.37 12.34
CA ASP A 17 1.23 -12.51 13.49
C ASP A 17 1.01 -11.05 13.05
N SER A 18 1.86 -10.13 13.50
CA SER A 18 1.76 -8.71 13.18
C SER A 18 2.47 -8.33 11.89
N PHE A 19 2.99 -9.30 11.13
CA PHE A 19 3.84 -9.05 9.98
C PHE A 19 3.27 -9.60 8.69
N ILE A 20 3.53 -8.90 7.60
CA ILE A 20 3.29 -9.37 6.24
C ILE A 20 4.63 -9.51 5.54
N TYR A 21 4.88 -10.70 4.99
CA TYR A 21 6.04 -11.02 4.17
C TYR A 21 5.64 -10.94 2.71
N LYS A 22 6.19 -9.99 1.98
CA LYS A 22 5.85 -9.76 0.57
C LYS A 22 7.06 -10.02 -0.31
N PHE A 23 6.99 -11.08 -1.11
CA PHE A 23 8.02 -11.45 -2.07
C PHE A 23 7.59 -11.01 -3.47
N PHE A 24 8.37 -10.16 -4.09
CA PHE A 24 8.04 -9.59 -5.40
C PHE A 24 8.60 -10.43 -6.53
N LYS A 25 7.82 -10.63 -7.58
CA LYS A 25 8.29 -11.23 -8.83
C LYS A 25 9.05 -10.21 -9.68
N SER A 26 8.71 -8.94 -9.56
CA SER A 26 9.24 -7.84 -10.37
C SER A 26 10.20 -6.99 -9.57
N THR A 27 11.42 -6.84 -10.04
CA THR A 27 12.42 -5.96 -9.43
C THR A 27 11.98 -4.48 -9.43
N PRO A 28 11.43 -3.93 -10.54
CA PRO A 28 10.94 -2.55 -10.52
C PRO A 28 9.85 -2.30 -9.48
N LYS A 29 8.90 -3.22 -9.34
CA LYS A 29 7.83 -3.08 -8.35
C LYS A 29 8.36 -3.15 -6.93
N TYR A 30 9.28 -4.07 -6.66
CA TYR A 30 9.96 -4.16 -5.37
C TYR A 30 10.65 -2.84 -5.04
N ASN A 31 11.43 -2.31 -5.98
CA ASN A 31 12.17 -1.07 -5.76
C ASN A 31 11.25 0.11 -5.51
N ARG A 32 10.14 0.23 -6.25
CA ARG A 32 9.20 1.32 -6.05
C ARG A 32 8.57 1.29 -4.66
N GLU A 33 8.12 0.13 -4.22
CA GLU A 33 7.50 0.03 -2.89
C GLU A 33 8.52 0.23 -1.77
N LYS A 34 9.69 -0.40 -1.87
CA LYS A 34 10.77 -0.21 -0.91
C LYS A 34 11.16 1.28 -0.81
N ASN A 35 11.40 1.92 -1.93
CA ASN A 35 11.84 3.32 -1.96
C ASN A 35 10.77 4.25 -1.38
N PHE A 36 9.50 3.97 -1.62
CA PHE A 36 8.42 4.73 -1.01
C PHE A 36 8.50 4.64 0.53
N TYR A 37 8.59 3.43 1.07
CA TYR A 37 8.65 3.27 2.53
C TYR A 37 9.89 3.92 3.14
N LEU A 38 11.04 3.81 2.49
CA LEU A 38 12.27 4.45 2.99
C LEU A 38 12.17 5.98 2.94
N ALA A 39 11.62 6.52 1.87
CA ALA A 39 11.48 7.97 1.70
C ALA A 39 10.45 8.58 2.64
N THR A 40 9.43 7.82 3.06
CA THR A 40 8.33 8.31 3.89
C THR A 40 8.39 7.81 5.32
N LYS A 41 9.52 7.28 5.75
CA LYS A 41 9.68 6.72 7.10
C LYS A 41 9.26 7.75 8.16
N ASP A 42 8.36 7.28 9.05
CA ASP A 42 7.83 8.06 10.18
C ASP A 42 7.04 9.32 9.79
N MET A 43 6.68 9.48 8.51
CA MET A 43 5.91 10.64 8.06
C MET A 43 4.40 10.49 8.23
N PHE A 44 3.89 9.26 8.16
CA PHE A 44 2.45 8.99 8.17
C PHE A 44 2.11 7.84 9.12
N ASP A 45 1.00 7.95 9.84
CA ASP A 45 0.51 6.90 10.72
C ASP A 45 -0.57 6.02 10.07
N PHE A 46 -0.88 6.25 8.79
CA PHE A 46 -1.89 5.52 8.03
C PHE A 46 -1.32 4.72 6.87
N ILE A 47 -0.03 4.41 6.92
CA ILE A 47 0.63 3.45 6.02
C ILE A 47 1.35 2.40 6.87
N PRO A 48 1.57 1.18 6.33
CA PRO A 48 2.32 0.16 7.07
C PRO A 48 3.75 0.61 7.37
N LYS A 49 4.28 0.15 8.49
CA LYS A 49 5.71 0.32 8.79
C LYS A 49 6.51 -0.74 8.05
N LEU A 50 7.68 -0.36 7.52
CA LEU A 50 8.64 -1.28 6.96
C LEU A 50 9.60 -1.73 8.07
N TYR A 51 9.64 -3.05 8.34
CA TYR A 51 10.50 -3.61 9.38
C TYR A 51 11.80 -4.19 8.83
N TYR A 52 11.78 -4.69 7.59
CA TYR A 52 12.94 -5.35 7.01
C TYR A 52 12.81 -5.40 5.49
N PHE A 53 13.92 -5.36 4.79
CA PHE A 53 13.93 -5.60 3.35
C PHE A 53 15.19 -6.37 2.94
N SER A 54 15.05 -7.14 1.85
CA SER A 54 16.16 -7.86 1.24
C SER A 54 16.11 -7.68 -0.28
N ASP A 55 17.06 -6.96 -0.82
CA ASP A 55 17.13 -6.73 -2.28
C ASP A 55 17.36 -8.03 -3.02
N LYS A 56 18.20 -8.91 -2.49
CA LYS A 56 18.50 -10.21 -3.08
C LYS A 56 17.26 -11.07 -3.25
N ARG A 57 16.37 -11.06 -2.26
CA ARG A 57 15.16 -11.87 -2.26
C ARG A 57 13.94 -11.11 -2.77
N ARG A 58 14.08 -9.82 -3.04
CA ARG A 58 12.97 -8.91 -3.33
C ARG A 58 11.85 -9.07 -2.30
N LEU A 59 12.26 -9.03 -1.02
CA LEU A 59 11.39 -9.25 0.13
C LEU A 59 11.23 -7.96 0.91
N LEU A 60 9.97 -7.63 1.22
CA LEU A 60 9.62 -6.64 2.24
C LEU A 60 8.90 -7.33 3.38
N ILE A 61 9.27 -6.99 4.62
CA ILE A 61 8.50 -7.37 5.81
C ILE A 61 7.88 -6.08 6.34
N ILE A 62 6.56 -6.01 6.28
CA ILE A 62 5.81 -4.81 6.63
C ILE A 62 4.78 -5.12 7.71
N GLU A 63 4.25 -4.07 8.32
CA GLU A 63 3.23 -4.16 9.34
C GLU A 63 1.92 -4.71 8.78
N ASN A 64 1.27 -5.63 9.52
CA ASN A 64 -0.08 -6.05 9.22
C ASN A 64 -1.05 -5.02 9.79
N VAL A 65 -1.67 -4.24 8.93
CA VAL A 65 -2.53 -3.11 9.32
C VAL A 65 -4.03 -3.43 9.26
N GLY A 66 -4.38 -4.70 9.14
CA GLY A 66 -5.77 -5.13 9.17
C GLY A 66 -6.23 -5.78 7.88
N LYS A 67 -7.54 -5.73 7.64
CA LYS A 67 -8.18 -6.39 6.50
C LYS A 67 -8.55 -5.38 5.43
N ARG A 68 -8.50 -5.82 4.16
CA ARG A 68 -8.95 -5.02 3.03
C ARG A 68 -10.44 -4.73 3.17
N ILE A 69 -10.82 -3.49 2.83
CA ILE A 69 -12.24 -3.09 2.85
C ILE A 69 -12.94 -3.56 1.59
N LYS A 70 -14.28 -3.55 1.63
CA LYS A 70 -15.11 -3.88 0.47
C LYS A 70 -15.35 -2.64 -0.38
N LYS A 71 -15.73 -2.88 -1.65
CA LYS A 71 -15.99 -1.80 -2.60
C LYS A 71 -17.01 -0.80 -2.08
N GLN A 72 -18.09 -1.26 -1.43
CA GLN A 72 -19.14 -0.37 -0.91
C GLN A 72 -18.60 0.58 0.16
N GLU A 73 -17.79 0.07 1.09
CA GLU A 73 -17.18 0.91 2.11
C GLU A 73 -16.22 1.93 1.50
N PHE A 74 -15.48 1.54 0.47
CA PHE A 74 -14.60 2.44 -0.26
C PHE A 74 -15.38 3.60 -0.88
N ILE A 75 -16.52 3.30 -1.50
CA ILE A 75 -17.39 4.32 -2.10
C ILE A 75 -17.90 5.29 -1.01
N GLU A 76 -18.36 4.76 0.12
CA GLU A 76 -18.87 5.56 1.22
C GLU A 76 -17.80 6.46 1.86
N GLN A 77 -16.54 5.99 1.93
CA GLN A 77 -15.45 6.69 2.58
C GLN A 77 -14.48 7.34 1.59
N GLN A 78 -14.90 7.49 0.35
CA GLN A 78 -14.04 7.94 -0.76
C GLN A 78 -13.37 9.29 -0.46
N ASN A 79 -14.12 10.25 0.06
CA ASN A 79 -13.58 11.58 0.34
C ASN A 79 -12.52 11.54 1.45
N TYR A 80 -12.74 10.74 2.48
CA TYR A 80 -11.78 10.58 3.56
C TYR A 80 -10.49 9.91 3.07
N ILE A 81 -10.62 8.83 2.31
CA ILE A 81 -9.47 8.11 1.74
C ILE A 81 -8.69 9.02 0.80
N LYS A 82 -9.38 9.80 -0.02
CA LYS A 82 -8.73 10.79 -0.88
C LYS A 82 -7.93 11.81 -0.07
N SER A 83 -8.46 12.26 1.08
CA SER A 83 -7.75 13.21 1.93
C SER A 83 -6.45 12.63 2.49
N LEU A 84 -6.43 11.32 2.81
CA LEU A 84 -5.20 10.65 3.24
C LEU A 84 -4.17 10.62 2.11
N HIS A 85 -4.60 10.28 0.90
CA HIS A 85 -3.71 10.27 -0.26
C HIS A 85 -3.19 11.68 -0.58
N ASP A 86 -4.04 12.70 -0.50
CA ASP A 86 -3.62 14.08 -0.72
C ASP A 86 -2.52 14.49 0.27
N GLU A 87 -2.59 14.00 1.50
CA GLU A 87 -1.56 14.26 2.49
C GLU A 87 -0.23 13.60 2.13
N ILE A 88 -0.27 12.37 1.61
CA ILE A 88 0.94 11.70 1.12
C ILE A 88 1.57 12.54 -0.01
N VAL A 89 0.78 12.95 -0.99
CA VAL A 89 1.28 13.76 -2.11
C VAL A 89 1.87 15.07 -1.61
N LYS A 90 1.16 15.78 -0.73
CA LYS A 90 1.58 17.09 -0.23
C LYS A 90 2.90 17.01 0.53
N LYS A 91 3.07 16.00 1.38
CA LYS A 91 4.24 15.91 2.26
C LYS A 91 5.43 15.20 1.62
N SER A 92 5.20 14.23 0.74
CA SER A 92 6.27 13.40 0.18
C SER A 92 6.47 13.57 -1.32
N GLY A 93 5.48 14.09 -2.04
CA GLY A 93 5.52 14.17 -3.50
C GLY A 93 5.20 12.86 -4.20
N TYR A 94 4.91 11.79 -3.46
CA TYR A 94 4.58 10.50 -4.06
C TYR A 94 3.09 10.36 -4.34
N TYR A 95 2.77 9.79 -5.50
CA TYR A 95 1.43 9.36 -5.88
C TYR A 95 1.36 7.84 -5.77
N HIS A 96 0.29 7.30 -5.21
CA HIS A 96 0.10 5.85 -5.10
C HIS A 96 -0.03 5.20 -6.48
N ARG A 97 -0.86 5.79 -7.33
CA ARG A 97 -1.14 5.43 -8.73
C ARG A 97 -1.96 4.16 -8.92
N ASP A 98 -2.36 3.51 -7.84
CA ASP A 98 -3.24 2.33 -7.89
C ASP A 98 -4.22 2.32 -6.71
N LEU A 99 -4.79 3.48 -6.39
CA LEU A 99 -5.67 3.63 -5.23
C LEU A 99 -7.09 3.16 -5.58
N TYR A 100 -7.51 2.06 -4.93
CA TYR A 100 -8.85 1.50 -5.04
C TYR A 100 -9.10 0.62 -3.81
N TYR A 101 -10.31 0.02 -3.70
CA TYR A 101 -10.74 -0.61 -2.45
C TYR A 101 -9.83 -1.75 -1.97
N LYS A 102 -9.19 -2.51 -2.87
CA LYS A 102 -8.28 -3.60 -2.47
C LYS A 102 -6.96 -3.11 -1.89
N ASN A 103 -6.65 -1.82 -2.04
CA ASN A 103 -5.43 -1.23 -1.48
C ASN A 103 -5.71 -0.35 -0.27
N ILE A 104 -6.88 -0.53 0.35
CA ILE A 104 -7.25 0.10 1.61
C ILE A 104 -7.55 -1.00 2.63
N CYS A 105 -6.93 -0.89 3.80
CA CYS A 105 -7.20 -1.77 4.93
C CYS A 105 -7.84 -1.00 6.07
N LYS A 106 -8.55 -1.73 6.94
CA LYS A 106 -9.10 -1.19 8.17
C LYS A 106 -8.72 -2.12 9.31
N ASN A 107 -8.19 -1.57 10.40
CA ASN A 107 -7.82 -2.37 11.57
C ASN A 107 -9.01 -2.56 12.51
N SER A 108 -8.78 -3.28 13.62
CA SER A 108 -9.83 -3.58 14.61
C SER A 108 -10.35 -2.33 15.33
N GLN A 109 -9.64 -1.22 15.24
CA GLN A 109 -10.04 0.07 15.83
C GLN A 109 -10.71 0.99 14.81
N ASN A 110 -11.10 0.45 13.66
CA ASN A 110 -11.75 1.17 12.55
C ASN A 110 -10.88 2.27 11.92
N LYS A 111 -9.55 2.14 12.04
CA LYS A 111 -8.61 3.06 11.41
C LYS A 111 -8.27 2.56 10.01
N TYR A 112 -8.29 3.48 9.03
CA TYR A 112 -7.97 3.17 7.64
C TYR A 112 -6.48 3.33 7.36
N PHE A 113 -5.95 2.43 6.53
CA PHE A 113 -4.58 2.43 6.05
C PHE A 113 -4.54 2.30 4.54
N ILE A 114 -3.62 3.00 3.91
CA ILE A 114 -3.33 2.82 2.48
C ILE A 114 -2.17 1.84 2.38
N ILE A 115 -2.30 0.84 1.52
CA ILE A 115 -1.30 -0.22 1.35
C ILE A 115 -0.92 -0.36 -0.13
N ASP A 116 0.10 -1.17 -0.40
CA ASP A 116 0.48 -1.63 -1.74
C ASP A 116 0.99 -0.49 -2.63
N PHE A 117 2.18 0.00 -2.31
CA PHE A 117 2.82 1.12 -2.99
C PHE A 117 3.74 0.70 -4.15
N GLU A 118 3.54 -0.50 -4.72
CA GLU A 118 4.39 -1.02 -5.80
C GLU A 118 4.29 -0.22 -7.11
N SER A 119 3.24 0.59 -7.26
CA SER A 119 3.05 1.48 -8.41
C SER A 119 3.41 2.93 -8.10
N SER A 120 3.85 3.24 -6.88
CA SER A 120 4.09 4.61 -6.44
C SER A 120 5.18 5.30 -7.24
N SER A 121 5.03 6.62 -7.45
CA SER A 121 5.98 7.43 -8.19
C SER A 121 5.77 8.89 -7.82
N LYS A 122 6.82 9.71 -8.02
CA LYS A 122 6.71 11.17 -7.90
C LYS A 122 6.07 11.82 -9.12
N GLU A 123 5.71 11.02 -10.12
CA GLU A 123 5.05 11.50 -11.31
C GLU A 123 3.58 11.05 -11.32
N ASN A 124 2.66 11.99 -11.58
CA ASN A 124 1.23 11.71 -11.66
C ASN A 124 0.84 11.29 -13.08
N LYS A 125 1.44 10.19 -13.56
CA LYS A 125 1.15 9.61 -14.87
C LYS A 125 1.16 8.09 -14.79
N ASN A 126 0.64 7.40 -15.84
CA ASN A 126 0.53 5.95 -15.89
C ASN A 126 -0.29 5.39 -14.71
N ILE A 127 -1.33 6.13 -14.34
CA ILE A 127 -2.24 5.73 -13.26
C ILE A 127 -3.07 4.54 -13.75
N HIS A 128 -3.23 3.52 -12.89
CA HIS A 128 -4.09 2.39 -13.20
C HIS A 128 -5.52 2.86 -13.50
N LYS A 129 -6.13 2.26 -14.52
CA LYS A 129 -7.48 2.62 -14.97
C LYS A 129 -8.51 2.60 -13.83
N ARG A 130 -8.41 1.62 -12.94
CA ARG A 130 -9.31 1.45 -11.78
C ARG A 130 -9.18 2.54 -10.73
N SER A 131 -8.13 3.36 -10.80
CA SER A 131 -7.82 4.40 -9.81
C SER A 131 -7.97 5.81 -10.35
N LYS A 132 -8.31 5.97 -11.63
CA LYS A 132 -8.29 7.28 -12.28
C LYS A 132 -9.19 8.31 -11.61
N GLU A 133 -10.30 7.87 -11.03
CA GLU A 133 -11.26 8.75 -10.37
C GLU A 133 -10.63 9.55 -9.21
N PHE A 134 -9.58 9.02 -8.57
CA PHE A 134 -8.88 9.69 -7.48
C PHE A 134 -7.94 10.80 -7.93
N TYR A 135 -7.56 10.81 -9.20
CA TYR A 135 -6.54 11.70 -9.73
C TYR A 135 -7.11 12.72 -10.71
N ILE A 136 -8.37 12.57 -11.07
CA ILE A 136 -9.11 13.49 -11.92
C ILE A 136 -10.09 14.24 -11.02
N SER A 137 -9.75 15.41 -10.63
CA SER A 137 -10.65 16.25 -9.84
C SER A 137 -10.57 17.66 -10.32
#